data_c1fb0c4b497ef225c5dc760e7eb049f3
#
_entry.id   c1fb0c4b497ef225c5dc760e7eb049f3
#
_cell.length_a   1.000
_cell.length_b   1.000
_cell.length_c   1.000
_cell.angle_alpha   90.00
_cell.angle_beta   90.00
_cell.angle_gamma   90.00
#
_symmetry.space_group_name_H-M   'P 1'
#
loop_
_entity.id
_entity.type
_entity.pdbx_description
1 polymer ?
#
loop_
_entity_poly.entity_id
_entity_poly.type
_entity_poly.pdbx_seq_one_letter_code
_entity_poly.pdbx_strand_id
1 'polypeptide(L)'
;MNFELPIAKYHTLFLDRDGVINKHRLDDYVKEWSEFEFLPKVKEAFSILAGYFKLIIVVTNQRGVGKGLMTESELQEIHKRMVSAIAKSGGRIDAVYFCTDTNHDSPNRKPNVGMALQAQKGFPEIVFEKSIMIGDSSSDMEFGEKLGMKSYLVNQGIQKEGLWDFARFLQENNEPLNL
;
A
#
# COMPACT_ATOMS: atom_id res chain seq x y z
N MET A 1 -9.73 12.64 -8.78
CA MET A 1 -10.28 11.95 -7.61
C MET A 1 -10.72 13.01 -6.61
N ASN A 2 -11.95 12.95 -6.09
CA ASN A 2 -12.37 13.87 -5.03
C ASN A 2 -12.01 13.22 -3.68
N PHE A 3 -10.88 13.63 -3.11
CA PHE A 3 -10.55 13.27 -1.74
C PHE A 3 -11.48 14.01 -0.79
N GLU A 4 -12.19 13.30 0.08
CA GLU A 4 -13.13 13.90 1.03
C GLU A 4 -12.46 14.12 2.38
N LEU A 5 -12.70 15.29 2.96
CA LEU A 5 -12.26 15.68 4.31
C LEU A 5 -13.32 15.36 5.37
N PRO A 6 -12.96 15.19 6.65
CA PRO A 6 -11.66 15.37 7.29
C PRO A 6 -10.84 14.06 7.34
N ILE A 7 -9.59 14.10 6.92
CA ILE A 7 -8.65 12.96 7.04
C ILE A 7 -8.15 12.76 8.47
N ALA A 8 -8.19 13.80 9.32
CA ALA A 8 -7.76 13.73 10.72
C ALA A 8 -8.41 12.59 11.56
N LYS A 9 -9.53 12.03 11.10
CA LYS A 9 -10.13 10.85 11.75
C LYS A 9 -9.47 9.52 11.39
N TYR A 10 -8.62 9.48 10.33
CA TYR A 10 -7.98 8.26 9.85
C TYR A 10 -6.57 8.16 10.42
N HIS A 11 -6.25 6.99 10.96
CA HIS A 11 -4.99 6.76 11.67
C HIS A 11 -4.08 5.78 10.94
N THR A 12 -4.63 4.87 10.14
CA THR A 12 -3.88 3.83 9.44
C THR A 12 -4.07 3.96 7.94
N LEU A 13 -2.97 3.89 7.21
CA LEU A 13 -2.94 3.85 5.75
C LEU A 13 -2.53 2.46 5.29
N PHE A 14 -3.40 1.78 4.57
CA PHE A 14 -3.10 0.55 3.84
C PHE A 14 -2.81 0.89 2.38
N LEU A 15 -1.76 0.31 1.83
CA LEU A 15 -1.30 0.54 0.46
C LEU A 15 -1.10 -0.79 -0.26
N ASP A 16 -1.56 -0.90 -1.51
CA ASP A 16 -1.00 -1.90 -2.40
C ASP A 16 0.44 -1.51 -2.80
N ARG A 17 1.19 -2.46 -3.34
CA ARG A 17 2.57 -2.26 -3.77
C ARG A 17 2.67 -1.95 -5.26
N ASP A 18 2.29 -2.93 -6.10
CA ASP A 18 2.41 -2.83 -7.55
C ASP A 18 1.34 -1.90 -8.09
N GLY A 19 1.73 -0.88 -8.85
CA GLY A 19 0.81 0.14 -9.36
C GLY A 19 0.55 1.32 -8.40
N VAL A 20 0.94 1.22 -7.13
CA VAL A 20 0.83 2.27 -6.11
C VAL A 20 2.20 2.79 -5.67
N ILE A 21 3.11 1.90 -5.33
CA ILE A 21 4.48 2.22 -4.87
C ILE A 21 5.47 2.09 -6.03
N ASN A 22 5.39 0.99 -6.75
CA ASN A 22 6.25 0.72 -7.92
C ASN A 22 5.42 0.51 -9.17
N LYS A 23 6.07 0.66 -10.32
CA LYS A 23 5.44 0.38 -11.61
C LYS A 23 4.93 -1.05 -11.67
N HIS A 24 3.69 -1.19 -12.08
CA HIS A 24 3.11 -2.49 -12.39
C HIS A 24 3.77 -3.06 -13.65
N ARG A 25 4.17 -4.33 -13.63
CA ARG A 25 4.66 -5.04 -14.81
C ARG A 25 3.49 -5.81 -15.42
N LEU A 26 3.03 -5.35 -16.57
CA LEU A 26 1.95 -6.01 -17.29
C LEU A 26 2.37 -7.45 -17.65
N ASP A 27 1.52 -8.40 -17.29
CA ASP A 27 1.71 -9.85 -17.52
C ASP A 27 2.98 -10.48 -16.90
N ASP A 28 3.67 -9.77 -15.99
CA ASP A 28 4.89 -10.22 -15.32
C ASP A 28 4.90 -9.80 -13.83
N TYR A 29 5.99 -10.12 -13.13
CA TYR A 29 6.22 -9.79 -11.71
C TYR A 29 7.56 -9.09 -11.55
N VAL A 30 7.70 -8.30 -10.49
CA VAL A 30 9.01 -7.83 -10.01
C VAL A 30 9.67 -8.99 -9.27
N LYS A 31 10.65 -9.64 -9.88
CA LYS A 31 11.31 -10.85 -9.39
C LYS A 31 12.64 -10.56 -8.68
N GLU A 32 13.25 -9.42 -9.00
CA GLU A 32 14.48 -8.97 -8.39
C GLU A 32 14.50 -7.45 -8.23
N TRP A 33 15.40 -6.93 -7.39
CA TRP A 33 15.46 -5.49 -7.11
C TRP A 33 15.77 -4.62 -8.33
N SER A 34 16.52 -5.12 -9.29
CA SER A 34 16.83 -4.40 -10.53
C SER A 34 15.59 -4.13 -11.39
N GLU A 35 14.54 -4.91 -11.21
CA GLU A 35 13.24 -4.75 -11.86
C GLU A 35 12.27 -3.84 -11.09
N PHE A 36 12.61 -3.48 -9.83
CA PHE A 36 11.75 -2.64 -8.98
C PHE A 36 11.96 -1.17 -9.33
N GLU A 37 10.99 -0.55 -9.95
CA GLU A 37 11.00 0.86 -10.30
C GLU A 37 9.94 1.62 -9.52
N PHE A 38 10.35 2.53 -8.62
CA PHE A 38 9.40 3.41 -7.92
C PHE A 38 8.59 4.24 -8.90
N LEU A 39 7.31 4.44 -8.61
CA LEU A 39 6.50 5.44 -9.31
C LEU A 39 7.04 6.86 -9.02
N PRO A 40 6.81 7.81 -9.93
CA PRO A 40 7.30 9.17 -9.76
C PRO A 40 6.87 9.78 -8.43
N LYS A 41 7.80 10.38 -7.71
CA LYS A 41 7.58 11.11 -6.44
C LYS A 41 6.97 10.28 -5.29
N VAL A 42 6.97 8.95 -5.40
CA VAL A 42 6.42 8.09 -4.34
C VAL A 42 7.23 8.21 -3.05
N LYS A 43 8.56 8.33 -3.13
CA LYS A 43 9.40 8.48 -1.94
C LYS A 43 9.13 9.80 -1.20
N GLU A 44 8.92 10.87 -1.95
CA GLU A 44 8.50 12.16 -1.41
C GLU A 44 7.08 12.09 -0.83
N ALA A 45 6.18 11.36 -1.47
CA ALA A 45 4.84 11.12 -0.92
C ALA A 45 4.92 10.44 0.46
N PHE A 46 5.75 9.41 0.62
CA PHE A 46 5.91 8.73 1.91
C PHE A 46 6.46 9.65 3.01
N SER A 47 7.33 10.61 2.70
CA SER A 47 7.83 11.58 3.69
C SER A 47 6.72 12.49 4.20
N ILE A 48 5.78 12.85 3.34
CA ILE A 48 4.58 13.60 3.74
C ILE A 48 3.63 12.72 4.54
N LEU A 49 3.27 11.55 4.01
CA LEU A 49 2.31 10.61 4.61
C LEU A 49 2.71 10.17 6.03
N ALA A 50 4.02 10.07 6.30
CA ALA A 50 4.55 9.74 7.62
C ALA A 50 4.13 10.74 8.71
N GLY A 51 3.82 12.00 8.35
CA GLY A 51 3.30 13.02 9.27
C GLY A 51 1.78 12.98 9.46
N TYR A 52 1.05 12.21 8.67
CA TYR A 52 -0.44 12.18 8.69
C TYR A 52 -1.02 10.87 9.20
N PHE A 53 -0.27 9.79 9.19
CA PHE A 53 -0.74 8.48 9.63
C PHE A 53 0.14 7.92 10.76
N LYS A 54 -0.50 7.32 11.76
CA LYS A 54 0.21 6.60 12.83
C LYS A 54 0.86 5.32 12.33
N LEU A 55 0.18 4.64 11.39
CA LEU A 55 0.65 3.40 10.78
C LEU A 55 0.51 3.48 9.25
N ILE A 56 1.53 3.01 8.55
CA ILE A 56 1.55 2.83 7.09
C ILE A 56 1.87 1.36 6.82
N ILE A 57 0.90 0.63 6.31
CA ILE A 57 0.94 -0.83 6.12
C ILE A 57 0.84 -1.14 4.62
N VAL A 58 1.74 -1.94 4.10
CA VAL A 58 1.65 -2.47 2.74
C VAL A 58 0.95 -3.83 2.76
N VAL A 59 -0.04 -4.03 1.88
CA VAL A 59 -0.78 -5.28 1.69
C VAL A 59 -0.80 -5.65 0.20
N THR A 60 -0.10 -6.70 -0.20
CA THR A 60 0.15 -6.98 -1.63
C THR A 60 -0.01 -8.44 -2.02
N ASN A 61 -0.64 -8.69 -3.18
CA ASN A 61 -0.76 -10.01 -3.78
C ASN A 61 0.49 -10.31 -4.64
N GLN A 62 1.30 -11.30 -4.23
CA GLN A 62 2.59 -11.64 -4.84
C GLN A 62 2.60 -13.08 -5.40
N ARG A 63 1.76 -13.31 -6.42
CA ARG A 63 1.58 -14.64 -7.05
C ARG A 63 2.84 -15.19 -7.73
N GLY A 64 3.84 -14.36 -8.02
CA GLY A 64 5.09 -14.78 -8.63
C GLY A 64 5.79 -15.89 -7.85
N VAL A 65 5.74 -15.82 -6.51
CA VAL A 65 6.25 -16.87 -5.62
C VAL A 65 5.45 -18.16 -5.77
N GLY A 66 4.13 -18.09 -5.64
CA GLY A 66 3.26 -19.28 -5.75
C GLY A 66 3.28 -19.94 -7.14
N LYS A 67 3.67 -19.20 -8.19
CA LYS A 67 3.92 -19.72 -9.53
C LYS A 67 5.34 -20.26 -9.73
N GLY A 68 6.22 -20.19 -8.73
CA GLY A 68 7.60 -20.62 -8.83
C GLY A 68 8.49 -19.74 -9.71
N LEU A 69 8.08 -18.49 -10.00
CA LEU A 69 8.86 -17.55 -10.82
C LEU A 69 9.92 -16.80 -10.01
N MET A 70 9.79 -16.82 -8.70
CA MET A 70 10.73 -16.29 -7.72
C MET A 70 10.51 -16.99 -6.37
N THR A 71 11.50 -16.92 -5.51
CA THR A 71 11.43 -17.43 -4.14
C THR A 71 10.84 -16.40 -3.18
N GLU A 72 10.36 -16.83 -2.03
CA GLU A 72 9.91 -15.90 -0.98
C GLU A 72 11.08 -15.07 -0.42
N SER A 73 12.29 -15.64 -0.38
CA SER A 73 13.49 -14.91 0.06
C SER A 73 13.83 -13.74 -0.87
N GLU A 74 13.69 -13.92 -2.18
CA GLU A 74 13.88 -12.85 -3.17
C GLU A 74 12.80 -11.75 -2.99
N LEU A 75 11.54 -12.14 -2.77
CA LEU A 75 10.46 -11.20 -2.47
C LEU A 75 10.74 -10.39 -1.20
N GLN A 76 11.18 -11.06 -0.12
CA GLN A 76 11.52 -10.40 1.13
C GLN A 76 12.69 -9.43 0.98
N GLU A 77 13.70 -9.74 0.16
CA GLU A 77 14.81 -8.84 -0.14
C GLU A 77 14.33 -7.59 -0.91
N ILE A 78 13.41 -7.75 -1.88
CA ILE A 78 12.77 -6.63 -2.58
C ILE A 78 12.05 -5.73 -1.57
N HIS A 79 11.23 -6.30 -0.68
CA HIS A 79 10.50 -5.54 0.34
C HIS A 79 11.44 -4.82 1.31
N LYS A 80 12.50 -5.47 1.77
CA LYS A 80 13.52 -4.87 2.65
C LYS A 80 14.18 -3.66 1.99
N ARG A 81 14.56 -3.77 0.72
CA ARG A 81 15.16 -2.65 -0.04
C ARG A 81 14.17 -1.53 -0.29
N MET A 82 12.91 -1.85 -0.60
CA MET A 82 11.84 -0.86 -0.73
C MET A 82 11.66 -0.06 0.57
N VAL A 83 11.50 -0.73 1.71
CA VAL A 83 11.36 -0.09 3.04
C VAL A 83 12.58 0.78 3.34
N SER A 84 13.80 0.26 3.11
CA SER A 84 15.05 1.02 3.33
C SER A 84 15.13 2.26 2.45
N ALA A 85 14.75 2.17 1.17
CA ALA A 85 14.78 3.30 0.25
C ALA A 85 13.79 4.41 0.65
N ILE A 86 12.60 4.02 1.11
CA ILE A 86 11.58 4.96 1.63
C ILE A 86 12.06 5.61 2.93
N ALA A 87 12.62 4.84 3.86
CA ALA A 87 13.15 5.38 5.12
C ALA A 87 14.29 6.41 4.88
N LYS A 88 15.20 6.15 3.93
CA LYS A 88 16.26 7.08 3.52
C LYS A 88 15.74 8.40 2.95
N SER A 89 14.49 8.44 2.50
CA SER A 89 13.83 9.65 1.98
C SER A 89 12.95 10.35 3.03
N GLY A 90 13.06 9.96 4.31
CA GLY A 90 12.27 10.55 5.41
C GLY A 90 10.85 9.99 5.55
N GLY A 91 10.48 8.97 4.76
CA GLY A 91 9.22 8.25 4.91
C GLY A 91 9.35 7.03 5.83
N ARG A 92 8.25 6.29 6.01
CA ARG A 92 8.28 4.99 6.70
C ARG A 92 7.25 4.03 6.11
N ILE A 93 7.49 2.74 6.30
CA ILE A 93 6.54 1.65 6.20
C ILE A 93 6.68 0.84 7.48
N ASP A 94 5.59 0.69 8.23
CA ASP A 94 5.61 0.04 9.54
C ASP A 94 5.55 -1.50 9.43
N ALA A 95 4.86 -2.02 8.39
CA ALA A 95 4.86 -3.43 8.06
C ALA A 95 4.50 -3.70 6.59
N VAL A 96 4.90 -4.88 6.10
CA VAL A 96 4.54 -5.38 4.78
C VAL A 96 3.92 -6.77 4.95
N TYR A 97 2.67 -6.93 4.56
CA TYR A 97 1.97 -8.20 4.47
C TYR A 97 1.78 -8.58 3.01
N PHE A 98 2.02 -9.84 2.68
CA PHE A 98 1.90 -10.31 1.31
C PHE A 98 1.25 -11.70 1.25
N CYS A 99 0.59 -11.96 0.12
CA CYS A 99 0.00 -13.26 -0.17
C CYS A 99 0.65 -13.83 -1.42
N THR A 100 1.24 -15.02 -1.29
CA THR A 100 1.88 -15.73 -2.41
C THR A 100 0.94 -16.72 -3.11
N ASP A 101 -0.24 -16.98 -2.53
CA ASP A 101 -1.19 -17.96 -3.04
C ASP A 101 -1.70 -17.60 -4.44
N THR A 102 -1.76 -18.62 -5.29
CA THR A 102 -2.36 -18.51 -6.62
C THR A 102 -3.87 -18.76 -6.59
N ASN A 103 -4.37 -19.46 -5.56
CA ASN A 103 -5.79 -19.71 -5.38
C ASN A 103 -6.55 -18.42 -5.02
N HIS A 104 -7.64 -18.15 -5.73
CA HIS A 104 -8.50 -16.99 -5.48
C HIS A 104 -9.25 -17.07 -4.15
N ASP A 105 -9.52 -18.27 -3.64
CA ASP A 105 -10.23 -18.50 -2.38
C ASP A 105 -9.32 -18.38 -1.15
N SER A 106 -8.01 -18.18 -1.33
CA SER A 106 -7.09 -18.00 -0.21
C SER A 106 -7.56 -16.84 0.69
N PRO A 107 -7.69 -17.04 2.00
CA PRO A 107 -8.14 -16.01 2.92
C PRO A 107 -7.22 -14.78 2.97
N ASN A 108 -5.95 -14.96 2.62
CA ASN A 108 -4.96 -13.87 2.62
C ASN A 108 -4.90 -13.09 1.30
N ARG A 109 -5.45 -13.66 0.21
CA ARG A 109 -5.40 -13.03 -1.10
C ARG A 109 -6.48 -11.97 -1.24
N LYS A 110 -6.12 -10.69 -1.49
CA LYS A 110 -7.11 -9.65 -1.83
C LYS A 110 -7.97 -10.10 -3.03
N PRO A 111 -9.32 -9.94 -2.95
CA PRO A 111 -10.06 -9.10 -2.03
C PRO A 111 -10.43 -9.74 -0.69
N ASN A 112 -9.86 -10.91 -0.31
CA ASN A 112 -10.06 -11.48 1.02
C ASN A 112 -9.18 -10.73 2.04
N VAL A 113 -9.66 -10.67 3.29
CA VAL A 113 -9.19 -9.71 4.30
C VAL A 113 -8.09 -10.22 5.24
N GLY A 114 -7.58 -11.44 4.99
CA GLY A 114 -6.65 -12.11 5.90
C GLY A 114 -5.38 -11.31 6.20
N MET A 115 -4.80 -10.60 5.21
CA MET A 115 -3.63 -9.74 5.44
C MET A 115 -3.95 -8.57 6.39
N ALA A 116 -5.15 -7.97 6.30
CA ALA A 116 -5.55 -6.90 7.22
C ALA A 116 -5.75 -7.42 8.65
N LEU A 117 -6.34 -8.61 8.80
CA LEU A 117 -6.50 -9.25 10.11
C LEU A 117 -5.14 -9.63 10.73
N GLN A 118 -4.16 -10.04 9.92
CA GLN A 118 -2.78 -10.25 10.37
C GLN A 118 -2.16 -8.92 10.84
N ALA A 119 -2.37 -7.83 10.08
CA ALA A 119 -1.89 -6.51 10.45
C ALA A 119 -2.51 -6.06 11.79
N GLN A 120 -3.82 -6.20 11.97
CA GLN A 120 -4.50 -5.86 13.22
C GLN A 120 -4.03 -6.70 14.41
N LYS A 121 -3.68 -7.97 14.19
CA LYS A 121 -3.08 -8.82 15.24
C LYS A 121 -1.69 -8.32 15.66
N GLY A 122 -0.90 -7.80 14.72
CA GLY A 122 0.42 -7.21 14.97
C GLY A 122 0.35 -5.80 15.55
N PHE A 123 -0.68 -5.05 15.21
CA PHE A 123 -0.94 -3.66 15.62
C PHE A 123 -2.40 -3.55 16.10
N PRO A 124 -2.68 -3.89 17.37
CA PRO A 124 -4.05 -3.95 17.91
C PRO A 124 -4.80 -2.61 17.90
N GLU A 125 -4.09 -1.49 17.75
CA GLU A 125 -4.66 -0.15 17.59
C GLU A 125 -5.29 0.11 16.22
N ILE A 126 -5.15 -0.78 15.24
CA ILE A 126 -5.80 -0.66 13.94
C ILE A 126 -7.32 -0.76 14.11
N VAL A 127 -8.01 0.30 13.68
CA VAL A 127 -9.47 0.37 13.55
C VAL A 127 -9.77 0.55 12.06
N PHE A 128 -10.40 -0.43 11.43
CA PHE A 128 -10.58 -0.43 9.98
C PHE A 128 -11.43 0.73 9.49
N GLU A 129 -12.48 1.11 10.20
CA GLU A 129 -13.33 2.27 9.89
C GLU A 129 -12.60 3.62 10.02
N LYS A 130 -11.43 3.60 10.68
CA LYS A 130 -10.49 4.73 10.77
C LYS A 130 -9.24 4.49 9.93
N SER A 131 -9.34 3.66 8.90
CA SER A 131 -8.25 3.33 8.00
C SER A 131 -8.61 3.72 6.58
N ILE A 132 -7.57 3.99 5.79
CA ILE A 132 -7.67 4.26 4.36
C ILE A 132 -6.99 3.12 3.61
N MET A 133 -7.61 2.64 2.52
CA MET A 133 -6.99 1.75 1.54
C MET A 133 -6.71 2.52 0.26
N ILE A 134 -5.50 2.47 -0.25
CA ILE A 134 -5.13 2.97 -1.58
C ILE A 134 -4.60 1.79 -2.41
N GLY A 135 -5.22 1.56 -3.56
CA GLY A 135 -4.87 0.50 -4.48
C GLY A 135 -5.11 0.89 -5.93
N ASP A 136 -4.66 0.06 -6.87
CA ASP A 136 -4.82 0.30 -8.31
C ASP A 136 -5.81 -0.66 -8.99
N SER A 137 -6.43 -1.55 -8.21
CA SER A 137 -7.31 -2.61 -8.71
C SER A 137 -8.66 -2.69 -7.99
N SER A 138 -9.65 -3.33 -8.63
CA SER A 138 -10.94 -3.63 -7.99
C SER A 138 -10.79 -4.48 -6.74
N SER A 139 -9.82 -5.40 -6.71
CA SER A 139 -9.57 -6.25 -5.54
C SER A 139 -9.12 -5.48 -4.31
N ASP A 140 -8.47 -4.31 -4.50
CA ASP A 140 -8.10 -3.41 -3.42
C ASP A 140 -9.32 -2.66 -2.89
N MET A 141 -10.19 -2.22 -3.78
CA MET A 141 -11.42 -1.53 -3.41
C MET A 141 -12.36 -2.45 -2.63
N GLU A 142 -12.57 -3.67 -3.12
CA GLU A 142 -13.37 -4.69 -2.42
C GLU A 142 -12.76 -5.08 -1.06
N PHE A 143 -11.43 -5.18 -0.97
CA PHE A 143 -10.72 -5.43 0.28
C PHE A 143 -11.00 -4.34 1.32
N GLY A 144 -10.90 -3.07 0.92
CA GLY A 144 -11.21 -1.96 1.81
C GLY A 144 -12.69 -1.89 2.19
N GLU A 145 -13.60 -2.12 1.23
CA GLU A 145 -15.04 -2.13 1.45
C GLU A 145 -15.47 -3.19 2.48
N LYS A 146 -14.98 -4.43 2.35
CA LYS A 146 -15.26 -5.52 3.29
C LYS A 146 -14.87 -5.20 4.73
N LEU A 147 -13.93 -4.27 4.93
CA LEU A 147 -13.42 -3.86 6.23
C LEU A 147 -13.98 -2.50 6.69
N GLY A 148 -14.84 -1.86 5.89
CA GLY A 148 -15.36 -0.52 6.19
C GLY A 148 -14.33 0.60 6.09
N MET A 149 -13.20 0.36 5.38
CA MET A 149 -12.19 1.38 5.13
C MET A 149 -12.68 2.40 4.11
N LYS A 150 -12.15 3.63 4.17
CA LYS A 150 -12.24 4.56 3.04
C LYS A 150 -11.26 4.12 1.97
N SER A 151 -11.73 3.85 0.75
CA SER A 151 -10.90 3.33 -0.32
C SER A 151 -10.72 4.34 -1.45
N TYR A 152 -9.52 4.43 -1.99
CA TYR A 152 -9.17 5.26 -3.14
C TYR A 152 -8.46 4.43 -4.20
N LEU A 153 -9.05 4.42 -5.41
CA LEU A 153 -8.47 3.80 -6.58
C LEU A 153 -7.51 4.80 -7.25
N VAL A 154 -6.22 4.49 -7.31
CA VAL A 154 -5.25 5.28 -8.05
C VAL A 154 -5.17 4.79 -9.49
N ASN A 155 -5.13 5.72 -10.44
CA ASN A 155 -5.08 5.42 -11.86
C ASN A 155 -3.71 5.72 -12.45
N GLN A 156 -3.16 4.76 -13.21
CA GLN A 156 -1.91 4.95 -13.96
C GLN A 156 -2.14 5.58 -15.36
N GLY A 157 -3.35 6.12 -15.62
CA GLY A 157 -3.74 6.73 -16.89
C GLY A 157 -3.19 8.14 -17.13
N ILE A 158 -3.67 8.79 -18.19
CA ILE A 158 -3.19 10.11 -18.70
C ILE A 158 -3.48 11.27 -17.71
N GLN A 159 -4.46 11.13 -16.82
CA GLN A 159 -4.67 12.03 -15.66
C GLN A 159 -4.29 11.26 -14.39
N LYS A 160 -3.01 11.30 -14.07
CA LYS A 160 -2.37 10.46 -13.04
C LYS A 160 -2.65 11.01 -11.65
N GLU A 161 -3.69 10.52 -11.01
CA GLU A 161 -3.87 10.63 -9.58
C GLU A 161 -3.20 9.42 -8.92
N GLY A 162 -2.01 9.62 -8.37
CA GLY A 162 -1.23 8.60 -7.70
C GLY A 162 -1.08 8.90 -6.21
N LEU A 163 -0.23 8.13 -5.55
CA LEU A 163 0.07 8.33 -4.13
C LEU A 163 0.63 9.74 -3.85
N TRP A 164 1.36 10.33 -4.80
CA TRP A 164 1.85 11.70 -4.72
C TRP A 164 0.73 12.74 -4.64
N ASP A 165 -0.31 12.59 -5.46
CA ASP A 165 -1.42 13.54 -5.49
C ASP A 165 -2.24 13.45 -4.20
N PHE A 166 -2.40 12.24 -3.66
CA PHE A 166 -3.01 12.05 -2.35
C PHE A 166 -2.18 12.72 -1.24
N ALA A 167 -0.88 12.54 -1.22
CA ALA A 167 0.00 13.17 -0.23
C ALA A 167 -0.05 14.70 -0.30
N ARG A 168 -0.02 15.27 -1.52
CA ARG A 168 -0.18 16.72 -1.72
C ARG A 168 -1.53 17.23 -1.25
N PHE A 169 -2.61 16.52 -1.57
CA PHE A 169 -3.95 16.89 -1.10
C PHE A 169 -3.99 16.97 0.44
N LEU A 170 -3.35 16.02 1.14
CA LEU A 170 -3.25 16.05 2.60
C LEU A 170 -2.50 17.29 3.07
N GLN A 171 -1.36 17.56 2.49
CA GLN A 171 -0.51 18.69 2.86
C GLN A 171 -1.21 20.06 2.64
N GLU A 172 -2.01 20.16 1.60
CA GLU A 172 -2.73 21.41 1.25
C GLU A 172 -3.99 21.61 2.09
N ASN A 173 -4.58 20.56 2.67
CA ASN A 173 -5.92 20.62 3.28
C ASN A 173 -6.00 20.16 4.73
N ASN A 174 -4.91 19.68 5.33
CA ASN A 174 -4.91 19.16 6.70
C ASN A 174 -3.63 19.55 7.44
N GLU A 175 -3.73 19.65 8.77
CA GLU A 175 -2.55 19.74 9.62
C GLU A 175 -1.98 18.32 9.88
N PRO A 176 -0.64 18.16 9.91
CA PRO A 176 -0.01 16.90 10.31
C PRO A 176 -0.38 16.51 11.73
N LEU A 177 -0.33 15.21 12.04
CA LEU A 177 -0.45 14.74 13.41
C LEU A 177 0.70 15.32 14.24
N ASN A 178 0.38 15.86 15.42
CA ASN A 178 1.39 16.13 16.47
C ASN A 178 1.80 14.78 17.07
N LEU A 179 2.81 14.13 16.49
CA LEU A 179 3.39 12.86 16.93
C LEU A 179 4.52 13.11 17.92
#